data_535f153ad8c89e3ac9217900076a646a
#
_entry.id   535f153ad8c89e3ac9217900076a646a
#
_cell.length_a   1.000
_cell.length_b   1.000
_cell.length_c   1.000
_cell.angle_alpha   90.00
_cell.angle_beta   90.00
_cell.angle_gamma   90.00
#
_symmetry.space_group_name_H-M   'P 1'
#
loop_
_entity.id
_entity.type
_entity.pdbx_description
1 polymer ?
#
loop_
_entity_poly.entity_id
_entity_poly.type
_entity_poly.pdbx_seq_one_letter_code
_entity_poly.pdbx_strand_id
1 'polypeptide(L)'
;LQAKESKTCFITTRFGNVLGSNGSVIPHFKKQIAAGGPVTVTHQDIIRYFMTIPEACQLVLQAGTMGQGGEVFVFDMGKPVRIMDLAEKMIKLSGFVPYEQIDIKVIGLRPGEKLFEELLNDKAKTLQTHHKKIMRAKDQVLCMEEVNDFVIDIAAAAEQQNNTLVVKKLKELIPEFLSQNSIYEELDKDVKIRT
;
A
#
# COMPACT_ATOMS: atom_id res chain seq x y z
N LEU A 1 -14.95 0.40 -14.16
CA LEU A 1 -14.62 0.24 -15.60
C LEU A 1 -15.29 -0.97 -16.24
N GLN A 2 -16.39 -1.42 -15.69
CA GLN A 2 -17.13 -2.50 -16.32
C GLN A 2 -18.00 -1.89 -17.43
N ALA A 3 -17.61 -2.05 -18.68
CA ALA A 3 -18.47 -1.67 -19.80
C ALA A 3 -19.80 -2.42 -19.66
N LYS A 4 -20.92 -1.72 -19.78
CA LYS A 4 -22.28 -2.28 -19.62
C LYS A 4 -22.56 -3.54 -20.47
N GLU A 5 -21.73 -3.79 -21.49
CA GLU A 5 -21.84 -4.92 -22.42
C GLU A 5 -20.75 -5.99 -22.24
N SER A 6 -19.83 -5.82 -21.28
CA SER A 6 -18.75 -6.78 -21.06
C SER A 6 -19.27 -7.99 -20.27
N LYS A 7 -19.00 -9.20 -20.76
CA LYS A 7 -19.20 -10.45 -20.01
C LYS A 7 -18.10 -10.68 -18.96
N THR A 8 -17.03 -9.88 -18.98
CA THR A 8 -15.92 -9.99 -18.03
C THR A 8 -16.26 -9.25 -16.75
N CYS A 9 -16.11 -9.95 -15.65
CA CYS A 9 -16.35 -9.44 -14.30
C CYS A 9 -15.00 -8.96 -13.73
N PHE A 10 -14.82 -7.65 -13.56
CA PHE A 10 -13.63 -7.07 -12.96
C PHE A 10 -13.83 -6.88 -11.47
N ILE A 11 -12.92 -7.42 -10.68
CA ILE A 11 -12.84 -7.17 -9.25
C ILE A 11 -11.46 -6.61 -8.89
N THR A 12 -11.38 -5.85 -7.82
CA THR A 12 -10.11 -5.38 -7.27
C THR A 12 -9.87 -6.06 -5.93
N THR A 13 -8.64 -6.53 -5.71
CA THR A 13 -8.22 -7.03 -4.38
C THR A 13 -7.16 -6.10 -3.81
N ARG A 14 -7.32 -5.71 -2.54
CA ARG A 14 -6.43 -4.81 -1.82
C ARG A 14 -5.91 -5.50 -0.56
N PHE A 15 -4.59 -5.63 -0.47
CA PHE A 15 -3.90 -6.23 0.67
C PHE A 15 -2.51 -5.59 0.83
N GLY A 16 -1.89 -5.80 1.99
CA GLY A 16 -0.58 -5.22 2.30
C GLY A 16 0.58 -6.01 1.70
N ASN A 17 1.73 -6.03 2.40
CA ASN A 17 2.93 -6.64 1.86
C ASN A 17 2.85 -8.17 1.85
N VAL A 18 3.47 -8.78 0.83
CA VAL A 18 3.58 -10.24 0.73
C VAL A 18 5.02 -10.66 1.06
N LEU A 19 5.17 -11.56 2.03
CA LEU A 19 6.46 -12.04 2.50
C LEU A 19 7.27 -12.70 1.37
N GLY A 20 8.51 -12.25 1.19
CA GLY A 20 9.42 -12.84 0.22
C GLY A 20 9.12 -12.50 -1.25
N SER A 21 8.17 -11.61 -1.52
CA SER A 21 7.92 -11.10 -2.86
C SER A 21 9.14 -10.36 -3.41
N ASN A 22 9.26 -10.32 -4.76
CA ASN A 22 10.40 -9.69 -5.40
C ASN A 22 10.48 -8.19 -5.06
N GLY A 23 11.68 -7.71 -4.70
CA GLY A 23 11.89 -6.31 -4.29
C GLY A 23 11.38 -5.97 -2.87
N SER A 24 10.83 -6.93 -2.11
CA SER A 24 10.35 -6.69 -0.75
C SER A 24 11.49 -6.60 0.28
N VAL A 25 11.13 -6.19 1.50
CA VAL A 25 12.09 -5.97 2.59
C VAL A 25 12.92 -7.21 2.96
N ILE A 26 12.34 -8.41 2.91
CA ILE A 26 13.04 -9.65 3.28
C ILE A 26 14.20 -9.97 2.32
N PRO A 27 14.03 -10.04 1.00
CA PRO A 27 15.15 -10.18 0.07
C PRO A 27 16.20 -9.08 0.22
N HIS A 28 15.75 -7.83 0.49
CA HIS A 28 16.66 -6.70 0.68
C HIS A 28 17.54 -6.91 1.92
N PHE A 29 16.95 -7.23 3.06
CA PHE A 29 17.69 -7.50 4.31
C PHE A 29 18.63 -8.70 4.17
N LYS A 30 18.18 -9.78 3.51
CA LYS A 30 19.06 -10.94 3.22
C LYS A 30 20.32 -10.54 2.46
N LYS A 31 20.20 -9.70 1.43
CA LYS A 31 21.35 -9.21 0.66
C LYS A 31 22.29 -8.36 1.54
N GLN A 32 21.75 -7.49 2.37
CA GLN A 32 22.55 -6.64 3.26
C GLN A 32 23.28 -7.46 4.31
N ILE A 33 22.61 -8.44 4.94
CA ILE A 33 23.23 -9.32 5.93
C ILE A 33 24.35 -10.16 5.27
N ALA A 34 24.11 -10.73 4.10
CA ALA A 34 25.10 -11.50 3.35
C ALA A 34 26.32 -10.66 2.96
N ALA A 35 26.18 -9.35 2.78
CA ALA A 35 27.25 -8.41 2.50
C ALA A 35 28.00 -7.92 3.76
N GLY A 36 27.63 -8.38 4.97
CA GLY A 36 28.23 -7.95 6.24
C GLY A 36 27.56 -6.72 6.85
N GLY A 37 26.41 -6.31 6.35
CA GLY A 37 25.65 -5.14 6.82
C GLY A 37 26.12 -3.80 6.25
N PRO A 38 25.63 -2.66 6.78
CA PRO A 38 24.56 -2.59 7.75
C PRO A 38 23.20 -2.93 7.13
N VAL A 39 22.24 -3.40 7.93
CA VAL A 39 20.84 -3.49 7.54
C VAL A 39 20.22 -2.09 7.66
N THR A 40 19.51 -1.64 6.62
CA THR A 40 18.93 -0.29 6.58
C THR A 40 17.43 -0.31 6.78
N VAL A 41 16.94 0.51 7.72
CA VAL A 41 15.52 0.71 8.04
C VAL A 41 15.18 2.17 7.87
N THR A 42 14.04 2.49 7.30
CA THR A 42 13.67 3.89 7.01
C THR A 42 13.24 4.67 8.24
N HIS A 43 12.65 4.01 9.25
CA HIS A 43 12.32 4.62 10.54
C HIS A 43 12.21 3.56 11.63
N GLN A 44 12.61 3.89 12.87
CA GLN A 44 12.58 2.93 13.99
C GLN A 44 11.20 2.40 14.34
N ASP A 45 10.15 3.19 14.14
CA ASP A 45 8.77 2.84 14.50
C ASP A 45 7.92 2.42 13.28
N ILE A 46 8.55 2.26 12.12
CA ILE A 46 7.80 1.89 10.91
C ILE A 46 7.19 0.50 11.05
N ILE A 47 5.91 0.41 10.76
CA ILE A 47 5.16 -0.85 10.78
C ILE A 47 4.63 -1.19 9.40
N ARG A 48 4.54 -2.49 9.12
CA ARG A 48 3.91 -3.02 7.91
C ARG A 48 3.11 -4.27 8.25
N TYR A 49 2.09 -4.52 7.45
CA TYR A 49 1.32 -5.75 7.51
C TYR A 49 1.83 -6.74 6.47
N PHE A 50 1.89 -8.01 6.84
CA PHE A 50 2.40 -9.05 5.97
C PHE A 50 1.47 -10.24 5.90
N MET A 51 1.43 -10.87 4.72
CA MET A 51 0.86 -12.20 4.53
C MET A 51 1.81 -13.07 3.72
N THR A 52 1.61 -14.37 3.75
CA THR A 52 2.38 -15.31 2.93
C THR A 52 1.87 -15.35 1.49
N ILE A 53 2.72 -15.75 0.55
CA ILE A 53 2.31 -15.93 -0.86
C ILE A 53 1.13 -16.91 -0.99
N PRO A 54 1.16 -18.12 -0.36
CA PRO A 54 0.02 -19.04 -0.44
C PRO A 54 -1.29 -18.43 0.09
N GLU A 55 -1.22 -17.69 1.21
CA GLU A 55 -2.39 -17.01 1.77
C GLU A 55 -2.94 -15.97 0.82
N ALA A 56 -2.08 -15.12 0.24
CA ALA A 56 -2.51 -14.11 -0.73
C ALA A 56 -3.19 -14.76 -1.95
N CYS A 57 -2.59 -15.82 -2.51
CA CYS A 57 -3.16 -16.55 -3.65
C CYS A 57 -4.53 -17.15 -3.32
N GLN A 58 -4.69 -17.80 -2.15
CA GLN A 58 -5.96 -18.38 -1.74
C GLN A 58 -7.04 -17.32 -1.58
N LEU A 59 -6.72 -16.17 -0.95
CA LEU A 59 -7.69 -15.10 -0.75
C LEU A 59 -8.08 -14.42 -2.08
N VAL A 60 -7.14 -14.28 -3.03
CA VAL A 60 -7.44 -13.77 -4.38
C VAL A 60 -8.38 -14.71 -5.14
N LEU A 61 -8.11 -16.01 -5.11
CA LEU A 61 -8.99 -17.00 -5.75
C LEU A 61 -10.39 -16.99 -5.10
N GLN A 62 -10.45 -16.92 -3.77
CA GLN A 62 -11.71 -16.83 -3.04
C GLN A 62 -12.48 -15.55 -3.39
N ALA A 63 -11.82 -14.39 -3.45
CA ALA A 63 -12.42 -13.12 -3.87
C ALA A 63 -12.96 -13.22 -5.31
N GLY A 64 -12.22 -13.89 -6.21
CA GLY A 64 -12.64 -14.12 -7.59
C GLY A 64 -13.95 -14.92 -7.71
N THR A 65 -14.18 -15.88 -6.81
CA THR A 65 -15.45 -16.64 -6.78
C THR A 65 -16.60 -15.89 -6.13
N MET A 66 -16.32 -14.84 -5.37
CA MET A 66 -17.33 -14.03 -4.66
C MET A 66 -17.80 -12.83 -5.47
N GLY A 67 -16.93 -12.32 -6.36
CA GLY A 67 -17.14 -11.07 -7.06
C GLY A 67 -18.22 -11.16 -8.13
N GLN A 68 -19.00 -10.09 -8.25
CA GLN A 68 -20.03 -9.89 -9.26
C GLN A 68 -19.66 -8.77 -10.26
N GLY A 69 -18.59 -8.03 -9.96
CA GLY A 69 -18.04 -6.96 -10.77
C GLY A 69 -18.13 -5.58 -10.12
N GLY A 70 -17.00 -4.85 -10.18
CA GLY A 70 -16.88 -3.51 -9.63
C GLY A 70 -16.55 -3.45 -8.15
N GLU A 71 -16.47 -4.60 -7.44
CA GLU A 71 -16.13 -4.60 -6.03
C GLU A 71 -14.64 -4.43 -5.78
N VAL A 72 -14.33 -3.80 -4.66
CA VAL A 72 -13.00 -3.78 -4.06
C VAL A 72 -13.01 -4.64 -2.80
N PHE A 73 -12.32 -5.78 -2.87
CA PHE A 73 -12.15 -6.67 -1.73
C PHE A 73 -10.88 -6.30 -0.96
N VAL A 74 -11.01 -6.17 0.35
CA VAL A 74 -9.95 -5.82 1.28
C VAL A 74 -9.67 -7.02 2.17
N PHE A 75 -8.39 -7.43 2.25
CA PHE A 75 -8.01 -8.59 3.05
C PHE A 75 -7.55 -8.19 4.45
N ASP A 76 -7.99 -8.96 5.44
CA ASP A 76 -7.48 -8.83 6.81
C ASP A 76 -6.04 -9.34 6.87
N MET A 77 -5.13 -8.43 7.20
CA MET A 77 -3.69 -8.68 7.27
C MET A 77 -3.22 -9.13 8.66
N GLY A 78 -4.13 -9.26 9.63
CA GLY A 78 -3.79 -9.63 11.01
C GLY A 78 -3.02 -8.53 11.75
N LYS A 79 -1.93 -8.91 12.43
CA LYS A 79 -1.17 -7.99 13.28
C LYS A 79 -0.06 -7.28 12.51
N PRO A 80 0.19 -5.99 12.83
CA PRO A 80 1.32 -5.25 12.25
C PRO A 80 2.66 -5.79 12.78
N VAL A 81 3.69 -5.66 11.96
CA VAL A 81 5.07 -6.02 12.28
C VAL A 81 5.93 -4.77 12.21
N ARG A 82 6.69 -4.49 13.28
CA ARG A 82 7.74 -3.45 13.25
C ARG A 82 8.89 -3.92 12.37
N ILE A 83 9.30 -3.08 11.44
CA ILE A 83 10.39 -3.45 10.50
C ILE A 83 11.73 -3.55 11.23
N MET A 84 11.94 -2.79 12.31
CA MET A 84 13.10 -2.92 13.18
C MET A 84 13.20 -4.33 13.79
N ASP A 85 12.09 -4.82 14.38
CA ASP A 85 12.04 -6.17 14.99
C ASP A 85 12.26 -7.27 13.93
N LEU A 86 11.77 -7.05 12.71
CA LEU A 86 12.01 -7.94 11.58
C LEU A 86 13.51 -7.99 11.22
N ALA A 87 14.17 -6.82 11.16
CA ALA A 87 15.60 -6.72 10.88
C ALA A 87 16.43 -7.48 11.92
N GLU A 88 16.19 -7.21 13.21
CA GLU A 88 16.89 -7.93 14.30
C GLU A 88 16.69 -9.43 14.25
N LYS A 89 15.45 -9.89 14.01
CA LYS A 89 15.14 -11.33 13.89
C LYS A 89 15.87 -11.95 12.71
N MET A 90 15.94 -11.28 11.58
CA MET A 90 16.62 -11.78 10.38
C MET A 90 18.12 -11.89 10.59
N ILE A 91 18.75 -10.91 11.26
CA ILE A 91 20.18 -10.96 11.64
C ILE A 91 20.44 -12.17 12.54
N LYS A 92 19.64 -12.35 13.60
CA LYS A 92 19.74 -13.49 14.52
C LYS A 92 19.57 -14.85 13.81
N LEU A 93 18.57 -14.95 12.93
CA LEU A 93 18.32 -16.17 12.14
C LEU A 93 19.44 -16.48 11.14
N SER A 94 20.21 -15.48 10.77
CA SER A 94 21.42 -15.62 9.91
C SER A 94 22.67 -15.98 10.70
N GLY A 95 22.58 -16.16 12.03
CA GLY A 95 23.69 -16.56 12.89
C GLY A 95 24.55 -15.40 13.42
N PHE A 96 24.09 -14.17 13.26
CA PHE A 96 24.82 -12.96 13.71
C PHE A 96 24.13 -12.30 14.91
N VAL A 97 24.91 -11.48 15.63
CA VAL A 97 24.42 -10.66 16.74
C VAL A 97 24.11 -9.24 16.23
N PRO A 98 22.84 -8.77 16.34
CA PRO A 98 22.47 -7.40 15.97
C PRO A 98 23.26 -6.38 16.76
N TYR A 99 23.64 -5.27 16.11
CA TYR A 99 24.42 -4.15 16.64
C TYR A 99 25.86 -4.45 17.04
N GLU A 100 26.26 -5.72 17.16
CA GLU A 100 27.65 -6.11 17.42
C GLU A 100 28.36 -6.57 16.15
N GLN A 101 27.75 -7.49 15.41
CA GLN A 101 28.33 -8.05 14.17
C GLN A 101 27.68 -7.47 12.91
N ILE A 102 26.39 -7.20 12.98
CA ILE A 102 25.64 -6.55 11.89
C ILE A 102 24.89 -5.36 12.49
N ASP A 103 25.25 -4.16 12.06
CA ASP A 103 24.60 -2.92 12.49
C ASP A 103 23.27 -2.70 11.79
N ILE A 104 22.34 -1.96 12.43
CA ILE A 104 21.06 -1.52 11.84
C ILE A 104 21.08 0.00 11.79
N LYS A 105 20.98 0.57 10.58
CA LYS A 105 20.97 2.02 10.36
C LYS A 105 19.60 2.54 9.97
N VAL A 106 19.16 3.59 10.66
CA VAL A 106 17.97 4.35 10.27
C VAL A 106 18.39 5.39 9.22
N ILE A 107 17.77 5.32 8.02
CA ILE A 107 18.17 6.14 6.86
C ILE A 107 17.18 7.26 6.52
N GLY A 108 16.08 7.39 7.27
CA GLY A 108 15.01 8.35 7.00
C GLY A 108 13.90 7.78 6.10
N LEU A 109 12.70 8.32 6.26
CA LEU A 109 11.54 7.96 5.42
C LEU A 109 11.76 8.44 3.98
N ARG A 110 11.32 7.67 3.02
CA ARG A 110 11.33 8.03 1.60
C ARG A 110 10.17 8.99 1.28
N PRO A 111 10.28 9.82 0.25
CA PRO A 111 9.12 10.60 -0.22
C PRO A 111 7.91 9.71 -0.48
N GLY A 112 6.76 10.08 0.09
CA GLY A 112 5.52 9.32 0.01
C GLY A 112 5.44 8.09 0.93
N GLU A 113 6.49 7.77 1.71
CA GLU A 113 6.47 6.61 2.61
C GLU A 113 5.67 6.92 3.88
N LYS A 114 4.66 6.08 4.17
CA LYS A 114 3.86 6.17 5.38
C LYS A 114 4.59 5.52 6.54
N LEU A 115 4.65 6.22 7.69
CA LEU A 115 5.19 5.65 8.95
C LEU A 115 4.30 4.49 9.44
N PHE A 116 3.00 4.73 9.45
CA PHE A 116 1.98 3.74 9.80
C PHE A 116 1.11 3.45 8.59
N GLU A 117 0.95 2.17 8.29
CA GLU A 117 -0.02 1.74 7.27
C GLU A 117 -1.45 1.93 7.80
N GLU A 118 -2.32 2.42 6.95
CA GLU A 118 -3.74 2.47 7.27
C GLU A 118 -4.30 1.06 7.39
N LEU A 119 -5.15 0.86 8.40
CA LEU A 119 -5.91 -0.37 8.53
C LEU A 119 -6.85 -0.48 7.34
N LEU A 120 -6.54 -1.41 6.43
CA LEU A 120 -7.40 -1.69 5.26
C LEU A 120 -8.77 -2.24 5.67
N ASN A 121 -8.90 -2.73 6.91
CA ASN A 121 -10.10 -3.35 7.47
C ASN A 121 -10.91 -2.42 8.39
N ASP A 122 -10.81 -1.10 8.23
CA ASP A 122 -11.65 -0.16 8.97
C ASP A 122 -13.13 -0.51 8.79
N LYS A 123 -13.79 -0.88 9.89
CA LYS A 123 -15.21 -1.28 9.90
C LYS A 123 -16.14 -0.16 9.44
N ALA A 124 -15.73 1.10 9.58
CA ALA A 124 -16.48 2.23 9.06
C ALA A 124 -16.49 2.29 7.54
N LYS A 125 -15.38 1.85 6.92
CA LYS A 125 -15.15 1.89 5.47
C LYS A 125 -15.36 0.55 4.76
N THR A 126 -15.71 -0.53 5.48
CA THR A 126 -15.86 -1.87 4.91
C THR A 126 -17.15 -2.55 5.30
N LEU A 127 -17.59 -3.51 4.49
CA LEU A 127 -18.68 -4.43 4.75
C LEU A 127 -18.12 -5.84 4.91
N GLN A 128 -18.63 -6.56 5.91
CA GLN A 128 -18.26 -7.97 6.09
C GLN A 128 -18.79 -8.82 4.93
N THR A 129 -18.03 -9.84 4.57
CA THR A 129 -18.48 -10.90 3.67
C THR A 129 -18.70 -12.19 4.45
N HIS A 130 -19.11 -13.28 3.77
CA HIS A 130 -19.19 -14.60 4.41
C HIS A 130 -17.80 -15.18 4.76
N HIS A 131 -16.71 -14.64 4.16
CA HIS A 131 -15.36 -15.04 4.44
C HIS A 131 -14.71 -14.14 5.51
N LYS A 132 -14.23 -14.73 6.61
CA LYS A 132 -13.74 -13.99 7.79
C LYS A 132 -12.60 -13.01 7.49
N LYS A 133 -11.75 -13.33 6.50
CA LYS A 133 -10.57 -12.52 6.12
C LYS A 133 -10.79 -11.63 4.88
N ILE A 134 -11.97 -11.61 4.31
CA ILE A 134 -12.28 -10.81 3.12
C ILE A 134 -13.44 -9.88 3.45
N MET A 135 -13.20 -8.60 3.31
CA MET A 135 -14.20 -7.53 3.43
C MET A 135 -14.40 -6.85 2.09
N ARG A 136 -15.53 -6.21 1.89
CA ARG A 136 -15.80 -5.36 0.73
C ARG A 136 -15.70 -3.90 1.14
N ALA A 137 -14.94 -3.10 0.41
CA ALA A 137 -14.88 -1.65 0.64
C ALA A 137 -16.24 -1.00 0.36
N LYS A 138 -16.56 0.07 1.11
CA LYS A 138 -17.69 0.95 0.85
C LYS A 138 -17.21 2.12 0.01
N ASP A 139 -16.85 1.85 -1.24
CA ASP A 139 -16.32 2.87 -2.12
C ASP A 139 -17.43 3.80 -2.65
N GLN A 140 -17.09 5.07 -2.85
CA GLN A 140 -17.93 5.97 -3.63
C GLN A 140 -17.79 5.60 -5.11
N VAL A 141 -18.94 5.43 -5.75
CA VAL A 141 -18.98 5.23 -7.19
C VAL A 141 -18.81 6.60 -7.87
N LEU A 142 -17.67 6.77 -8.54
CA LEU A 142 -17.43 7.96 -9.37
C LEU A 142 -18.06 7.77 -10.75
N CYS A 143 -18.56 8.85 -11.33
CA CYS A 143 -19.04 8.86 -12.71
C CYS A 143 -17.86 8.66 -13.68
N MET A 144 -18.07 7.87 -14.73
CA MET A 144 -17.02 7.55 -15.70
C MET A 144 -16.56 8.80 -16.46
N GLU A 145 -17.47 9.69 -16.77
CA GLU A 145 -17.18 10.96 -17.42
C GLU A 145 -16.25 11.81 -16.54
N GLU A 146 -16.57 12.00 -15.27
CA GLU A 146 -15.74 12.75 -14.32
C GLU A 146 -14.33 12.16 -14.21
N VAL A 147 -14.21 10.81 -14.09
CA VAL A 147 -12.91 10.15 -14.02
C VAL A 147 -12.10 10.35 -15.30
N ASN A 148 -12.74 10.27 -16.47
CA ASN A 148 -12.07 10.51 -17.74
C ASN A 148 -11.54 11.95 -17.87
N ASP A 149 -12.31 12.96 -17.46
CA ASP A 149 -11.88 14.35 -17.47
C ASP A 149 -10.65 14.56 -16.56
N PHE A 150 -10.67 13.99 -15.36
CA PHE A 150 -9.50 14.01 -14.47
C PHE A 150 -8.28 13.31 -15.08
N VAL A 151 -8.46 12.17 -15.73
CA VAL A 151 -7.36 11.44 -16.37
C VAL A 151 -6.75 12.26 -17.52
N ILE A 152 -7.57 12.91 -18.33
CA ILE A 152 -7.11 13.82 -19.42
C ILE A 152 -6.32 14.98 -18.83
N ASP A 153 -6.84 15.65 -17.81
CA ASP A 153 -6.18 16.78 -17.15
C ASP A 153 -4.83 16.39 -16.55
N ILE A 154 -4.78 15.23 -15.87
CA ILE A 154 -3.54 14.69 -15.26
C ILE A 154 -2.52 14.34 -16.36
N ALA A 155 -2.96 13.72 -17.45
CA ALA A 155 -2.09 13.36 -18.56
C ALA A 155 -1.49 14.62 -19.21
N ALA A 156 -2.31 15.64 -19.47
CA ALA A 156 -1.84 16.92 -20.02
C ALA A 156 -0.82 17.62 -19.09
N ALA A 157 -1.06 17.62 -17.78
CA ALA A 157 -0.13 18.17 -16.81
C ALA A 157 1.19 17.38 -16.74
N ALA A 158 1.14 16.07 -16.88
CA ALA A 158 2.31 15.19 -16.90
C ALA A 158 3.15 15.41 -18.18
N GLU A 159 2.54 15.55 -19.33
CA GLU A 159 3.23 15.87 -20.59
C GLU A 159 3.98 17.21 -20.50
N GLN A 160 3.43 18.18 -19.79
CA GLN A 160 4.07 19.47 -19.51
C GLN A 160 5.12 19.40 -18.39
N GLN A 161 5.38 18.21 -17.83
CA GLN A 161 6.26 17.99 -16.67
C GLN A 161 5.89 18.84 -15.44
N ASN A 162 4.63 19.26 -15.33
CA ASN A 162 4.11 20.05 -14.21
C ASN A 162 3.68 19.13 -13.06
N ASN A 163 4.66 18.59 -12.33
CA ASN A 163 4.41 17.65 -11.24
C ASN A 163 3.53 18.23 -10.12
N THR A 164 3.64 19.54 -9.85
CA THR A 164 2.79 20.20 -8.85
C THR A 164 1.32 20.16 -9.26
N LEU A 165 1.02 20.43 -10.53
CA LEU A 165 -0.34 20.35 -11.04
C LEU A 165 -0.86 18.91 -11.05
N VAL A 166 -0.02 17.93 -11.41
CA VAL A 166 -0.36 16.50 -11.34
C VAL A 166 -0.79 16.12 -9.93
N VAL A 167 0.02 16.47 -8.91
CA VAL A 167 -0.31 16.16 -7.51
C VAL A 167 -1.58 16.88 -7.05
N LYS A 168 -1.76 18.16 -7.43
CA LYS A 168 -2.98 18.90 -7.11
C LYS A 168 -4.22 18.23 -7.69
N LYS A 169 -4.19 17.83 -8.96
CA LYS A 169 -5.29 17.11 -9.62
C LYS A 169 -5.56 15.76 -9.00
N LEU A 170 -4.52 15.01 -8.58
CA LEU A 170 -4.70 13.76 -7.84
C LEU A 170 -5.42 13.97 -6.51
N LYS A 171 -5.13 15.07 -5.79
CA LYS A 171 -5.81 15.40 -4.54
C LYS A 171 -7.26 15.85 -4.76
N GLU A 172 -7.56 16.51 -5.86
CA GLU A 172 -8.94 16.85 -6.25
C GLU A 172 -9.78 15.57 -6.49
N LEU A 173 -9.18 14.55 -7.13
CA LEU A 173 -9.83 13.28 -7.41
C LEU A 173 -9.91 12.38 -6.16
N ILE A 174 -8.87 12.37 -5.34
CA ILE A 174 -8.71 11.51 -4.16
C ILE A 174 -8.42 12.41 -2.94
N PRO A 175 -9.47 12.95 -2.28
CA PRO A 175 -9.29 13.91 -1.17
C PRO A 175 -8.48 13.37 0.01
N GLU A 176 -8.49 12.06 0.25
CA GLU A 176 -7.69 11.40 1.29
C GLU A 176 -6.21 11.18 0.93
N PHE A 177 -5.80 11.53 -0.29
CA PHE A 177 -4.40 11.40 -0.70
C PHE A 177 -3.52 12.44 -0.01
N LEU A 178 -2.60 11.98 0.85
CA LEU A 178 -1.61 12.81 1.56
C LEU A 178 -0.22 12.60 0.96
N SER A 179 0.49 13.70 0.72
CA SER A 179 1.84 13.73 0.11
C SER A 179 2.96 13.56 1.13
N GLN A 180 2.81 12.64 2.07
CA GLN A 180 3.70 12.45 3.22
C GLN A 180 5.19 12.40 2.82
N ASN A 181 6.04 13.09 3.60
CA ASN A 181 7.50 13.12 3.43
C ASN A 181 7.95 13.60 2.03
N SER A 182 7.19 14.48 1.38
CA SER A 182 7.52 15.00 0.07
C SER A 182 7.42 16.51 -0.01
N ILE A 183 8.00 17.11 -1.05
CA ILE A 183 7.91 18.55 -1.32
C ILE A 183 6.47 19.03 -1.58
N TYR A 184 5.52 18.11 -1.73
CA TYR A 184 4.10 18.40 -2.02
C TYR A 184 3.22 18.40 -0.78
N GLU A 185 3.76 18.29 0.44
CA GLU A 185 3.00 18.37 1.69
C GLU A 185 2.27 19.70 1.86
N GLU A 186 2.80 20.77 1.26
CA GLU A 186 2.13 22.08 1.30
C GLU A 186 0.74 22.04 0.65
N LEU A 187 0.57 21.17 -0.35
CA LEU A 187 -0.72 20.97 -1.02
C LEU A 187 -1.74 20.18 -0.19
N ASP A 188 -1.32 19.57 0.92
CA ASP A 188 -2.23 18.82 1.82
C ASP A 188 -3.14 19.79 2.60
N LYS A 189 -2.72 21.04 2.78
CA LYS A 189 -3.47 22.07 3.52
C LYS A 189 -4.68 22.61 2.75
N ASP A 190 -4.68 22.49 1.42
CA ASP A 190 -5.72 23.02 0.55
C ASP A 190 -6.88 22.04 0.31
N VAL A 191 -6.76 20.81 0.81
CA VAL A 191 -7.78 19.77 0.66
C VAL A 191 -8.91 20.03 1.65
N LYS A 192 -9.95 20.77 1.19
CA LYS A 192 -11.24 20.81 1.91
C LYS A 192 -11.82 19.40 1.88
N ILE A 193 -11.84 18.73 3.03
CA ILE A 193 -12.56 17.47 3.21
C ILE A 193 -14.00 17.74 2.76
N ARG A 194 -14.40 17.13 1.66
CA ARG A 194 -15.79 17.09 1.25
C ARG A 194 -16.50 16.18 2.26
N THR A 195 -17.10 16.82 3.29
CA THR A 195 -18.02 16.19 4.25
C THR A 195 -19.34 15.84 3.57
#